data_5920c0b2d51459456e71fd6991f1e9df
#
_entry.id   5920c0b2d51459456e71fd6991f1e9df
#
_cell.length_a   1.000
_cell.length_b   1.000
_cell.length_c   1.000
_cell.angle_alpha   90.00
_cell.angle_beta   90.00
_cell.angle_gamma   90.00
#
_symmetry.space_group_name_H-M   'P 1'
#
loop_
_entity.id
_entity.type
_entity.pdbx_description
1 polymer ?
#
loop_
_entity_poly.entity_id
_entity_poly.type
_entity_poly.pdbx_seq_one_letter_code
_entity_poly.pdbx_strand_id
1 'polypeptide(L)'
;MKNLKKKEMPVIFKEDGHIYQSLDEHLEKDQIKWTSVTSFIGLFKPKFDAEKQAKKSSKNKRSKWHGMKPKEILAAWNGESQRAMDLGNWYHNQREENLCEFNTIERDGVVVPIIRPIVDAKGIKMAPDQKLSDGVYPEHFVYLKSLGICGQADLVSIVNGKINILDYKTNKEIKEKGFTNWEGITSKMFKPINSLDDCNINHYNLQLSLYAYIIKKHNPKLKIGKLQIQHVIFEKEGENKFGYPITKNNDQGEPIIKEIKMYNLPYLKDEIQRFSXXXXKR
;
A
#
# COMPACT_ATOMS: atom_id res chain seq x y z
N MET A 1 24.42 36.18 -9.60
CA MET A 1 23.10 35.49 -9.74
C MET A 1 23.14 34.19 -8.94
N LYS A 2 22.45 34.11 -7.80
CA LYS A 2 22.36 32.88 -7.01
C LYS A 2 21.50 31.92 -7.79
N ASN A 3 22.08 30.76 -8.19
CA ASN A 3 21.31 29.63 -8.72
C ASN A 3 20.27 29.21 -7.67
N LEU A 4 19.05 29.67 -7.81
CA LEU A 4 17.92 29.12 -7.10
C LEU A 4 17.81 27.65 -7.52
N LYS A 5 18.23 26.74 -6.64
CA LYS A 5 17.96 25.32 -6.83
C LYS A 5 16.48 25.18 -7.14
N LYS A 6 16.15 24.70 -8.34
CA LYS A 6 14.76 24.36 -8.70
C LYS A 6 14.21 23.44 -7.61
N LYS A 7 13.31 23.97 -6.81
CA LYS A 7 12.59 23.22 -5.80
C LYS A 7 11.79 22.14 -6.54
N GLU A 8 11.98 20.87 -6.18
CA GLU A 8 11.17 19.79 -6.76
C GLU A 8 9.69 20.13 -6.51
N MET A 9 8.93 20.21 -7.59
CA MET A 9 7.52 20.60 -7.49
C MET A 9 6.72 19.47 -6.87
N PRO A 10 5.81 19.80 -5.95
CA PRO A 10 5.04 18.77 -5.26
C PRO A 10 4.08 18.03 -6.19
N VAL A 11 3.79 16.80 -5.83
CA VAL A 11 2.76 15.97 -6.46
C VAL A 11 1.54 16.00 -5.54
N ILE A 12 0.35 16.10 -6.11
CA ILE A 12 -0.89 15.97 -5.35
C ILE A 12 -1.51 14.59 -5.60
N PHE A 13 -2.22 14.12 -4.60
CA PHE A 13 -3.06 12.92 -4.69
C PHE A 13 -4.52 13.35 -4.57
N LYS A 14 -5.31 13.05 -5.59
CA LYS A 14 -6.76 13.25 -5.57
C LYS A 14 -7.41 11.91 -5.28
N GLU A 15 -8.08 11.81 -4.14
CA GLU A 15 -8.77 10.57 -3.72
C GLU A 15 -9.84 10.18 -4.74
N ASP A 16 -10.61 11.15 -5.22
CA ASP A 16 -11.57 10.94 -6.30
C ASP A 16 -10.82 10.58 -7.58
N GLY A 17 -11.02 9.38 -8.06
CA GLY A 17 -10.34 8.84 -9.22
C GLY A 17 -8.93 8.30 -8.96
N HIS A 18 -8.42 8.36 -7.74
CA HIS A 18 -7.09 7.85 -7.34
C HIS A 18 -5.97 8.38 -8.25
N ILE A 19 -5.96 9.69 -8.48
CA ILE A 19 -5.08 10.36 -9.47
C ILE A 19 -3.89 11.03 -8.78
N TYR A 20 -2.70 10.79 -9.32
CA TYR A 20 -1.47 11.48 -8.92
C TYR A 20 -1.11 12.50 -9.99
N GLN A 21 -1.01 13.76 -9.61
CA GLN A 21 -0.78 14.86 -10.54
C GLN A 21 0.35 15.78 -10.05
N SER A 22 1.29 16.10 -10.94
CA SER A 22 2.32 17.10 -10.66
C SER A 22 1.70 18.50 -10.68
N LEU A 23 2.07 19.34 -9.72
CA LEU A 23 1.63 20.74 -9.64
C LEU A 23 2.50 21.71 -10.45
N ASP A 24 3.45 21.23 -11.22
CA ASP A 24 4.31 22.08 -12.00
C ASP A 24 3.56 22.59 -13.25
N GLU A 25 3.08 23.83 -13.18
CA GLU A 25 2.33 24.49 -14.25
C GLU A 25 3.17 24.69 -15.52
N HIS A 26 4.51 24.61 -15.41
CA HIS A 26 5.41 24.75 -16.57
C HIS A 26 5.66 23.43 -17.30
N LEU A 27 5.10 22.32 -16.81
CA LEU A 27 5.30 20.99 -17.40
C LEU A 27 4.15 20.52 -18.29
N GLU A 28 3.37 21.43 -18.88
CA GLU A 28 2.29 21.05 -19.82
C GLU A 28 2.77 20.17 -20.99
N LYS A 29 4.06 20.22 -21.32
CA LYS A 29 4.63 19.46 -22.45
C LYS A 29 5.27 18.12 -22.04
N ASP A 30 5.63 17.96 -20.77
CA ASP A 30 6.30 16.75 -20.26
C ASP A 30 5.56 16.20 -19.05
N GLN A 31 4.27 15.91 -19.20
CA GLN A 31 3.50 15.35 -18.09
C GLN A 31 4.04 13.97 -17.71
N ILE A 32 4.63 13.89 -16.54
CA ILE A 32 5.04 12.61 -15.98
C ILE A 32 3.79 11.80 -15.72
N LYS A 33 3.69 10.65 -16.36
CA LYS A 33 2.62 9.71 -16.10
C LYS A 33 2.94 8.96 -14.81
N TRP A 34 2.40 9.44 -13.72
CA TRP A 34 2.62 8.83 -12.42
C TRP A 34 1.92 7.48 -12.32
N THR A 35 2.62 6.50 -11.80
CA THR A 35 2.09 5.17 -11.52
C THR A 35 2.28 4.90 -10.02
N SER A 36 1.19 4.50 -9.34
CA SER A 36 1.33 4.13 -7.93
C SER A 36 2.22 2.89 -7.78
N VAL A 37 2.91 2.77 -6.66
CA VAL A 37 3.75 1.60 -6.34
C VAL A 37 2.92 0.32 -6.45
N THR A 38 1.69 0.31 -5.93
CA THR A 38 0.81 -0.86 -5.98
C THR A 38 0.40 -1.20 -7.42
N SER A 39 0.06 -0.19 -8.24
CA SER A 39 -0.26 -0.40 -9.66
C SER A 39 0.96 -0.92 -10.43
N PHE A 40 2.14 -0.40 -10.11
CA PHE A 40 3.39 -0.84 -10.73
C PHE A 40 3.66 -2.32 -10.42
N ILE A 41 3.53 -2.74 -9.15
CA ILE A 41 3.67 -4.15 -8.76
C ILE A 41 2.63 -5.01 -9.50
N GLY A 42 1.42 -4.49 -9.67
CA GLY A 42 0.32 -5.14 -10.39
C GLY A 42 0.64 -5.53 -11.84
N LEU A 43 1.64 -4.87 -12.48
CA LEU A 43 2.08 -5.22 -13.83
C LEU A 43 2.82 -6.58 -13.88
N PHE A 44 3.28 -7.07 -12.74
CA PHE A 44 4.11 -8.27 -12.65
C PHE A 44 3.35 -9.48 -12.09
N LYS A 45 2.03 -9.46 -12.19
CA LYS A 45 1.19 -10.60 -11.78
C LYS A 45 -0.01 -10.75 -12.72
N PRO A 46 -0.64 -11.94 -12.74
CA PRO A 46 -1.84 -12.13 -13.55
C PRO A 46 -2.96 -11.18 -13.17
N LYS A 47 -3.61 -10.61 -14.16
CA LYS A 47 -4.80 -9.80 -13.93
C LYS A 47 -5.97 -10.71 -13.58
N PHE A 48 -6.71 -10.37 -12.56
CA PHE A 48 -7.92 -11.08 -12.16
C PHE A 48 -9.08 -10.65 -13.08
N ASP A 49 -9.56 -11.62 -13.87
CA ASP A 49 -10.73 -11.41 -14.74
C ASP A 49 -11.99 -11.84 -13.96
N ALA A 50 -12.62 -10.86 -13.31
CA ALA A 50 -13.77 -11.10 -12.44
C ALA A 50 -14.95 -11.71 -13.20
N GLU A 51 -15.23 -11.22 -14.42
CA GLU A 51 -16.35 -11.74 -15.23
C GLU A 51 -16.16 -13.21 -15.61
N LYS A 52 -14.97 -13.53 -16.11
CA LYS A 52 -14.61 -14.92 -16.46
C LYS A 52 -14.69 -15.83 -15.23
N GLN A 53 -14.17 -15.35 -14.10
CA GLN A 53 -14.17 -16.12 -12.85
C GLN A 53 -15.60 -16.30 -12.31
N ALA A 54 -16.46 -15.28 -12.38
CA ALA A 54 -17.85 -15.39 -11.96
C ALA A 54 -18.61 -16.42 -12.80
N LYS A 55 -18.41 -16.37 -14.14
CA LYS A 55 -19.01 -17.38 -15.05
C LYS A 55 -18.53 -18.80 -14.73
N LYS A 56 -17.23 -18.96 -14.43
CA LYS A 56 -16.64 -20.26 -14.05
C LYS A 56 -17.22 -20.75 -12.70
N SER A 57 -17.30 -19.86 -11.72
CA SER A 57 -17.81 -20.17 -10.38
C SER A 57 -19.28 -20.57 -10.41
N SER A 58 -20.09 -19.89 -11.23
CA SER A 58 -21.52 -20.20 -11.43
C SER A 58 -21.74 -21.64 -11.93
N LYS A 59 -20.84 -22.11 -12.81
CA LYS A 59 -20.95 -23.43 -13.43
C LYS A 59 -20.33 -24.56 -12.58
N ASN A 60 -19.45 -24.23 -11.65
CA ASN A 60 -18.69 -25.22 -10.88
C ASN A 60 -19.55 -25.78 -9.73
N LYS A 61 -19.91 -27.06 -9.81
CA LYS A 61 -20.74 -27.77 -8.81
C LYS A 61 -20.14 -27.74 -7.40
N ARG A 62 -18.83 -27.56 -7.25
CA ARG A 62 -18.14 -27.49 -5.95
C ARG A 62 -18.05 -26.06 -5.39
N SER A 63 -18.50 -25.08 -6.18
CA SER A 63 -18.44 -23.65 -5.78
C SER A 63 -19.68 -23.31 -4.95
N LYS A 64 -19.49 -22.51 -3.90
CA LYS A 64 -20.64 -21.93 -3.14
C LYS A 64 -21.50 -21.03 -4.04
N TRP A 65 -20.99 -20.65 -5.21
CA TRP A 65 -21.65 -19.78 -6.19
C TRP A 65 -22.41 -20.59 -7.25
N HIS A 66 -22.41 -21.92 -7.17
CA HIS A 66 -23.05 -22.80 -8.18
C HIS A 66 -24.51 -22.41 -8.37
N GLY A 67 -24.91 -22.22 -9.62
CA GLY A 67 -26.29 -21.90 -9.98
C GLY A 67 -26.66 -20.43 -9.90
N MET A 68 -25.85 -19.59 -9.23
CA MET A 68 -26.11 -18.14 -9.15
C MET A 68 -25.75 -17.47 -10.50
N LYS A 69 -26.50 -16.43 -10.85
CA LYS A 69 -26.18 -15.62 -12.04
C LYS A 69 -24.83 -14.90 -11.88
N PRO A 70 -23.98 -14.88 -12.91
CA PRO A 70 -22.67 -14.18 -12.78
C PRO A 70 -22.76 -12.74 -12.30
N LYS A 71 -23.79 -11.99 -12.68
CA LYS A 71 -24.02 -10.62 -12.20
C LYS A 71 -24.24 -10.55 -10.69
N GLU A 72 -24.96 -11.52 -10.13
CA GLU A 72 -25.21 -11.58 -8.68
C GLU A 72 -23.91 -11.92 -7.92
N ILE A 73 -23.09 -12.79 -8.50
CA ILE A 73 -21.76 -13.14 -7.94
C ILE A 73 -20.86 -11.90 -7.92
N LEU A 74 -20.81 -11.16 -9.04
CA LEU A 74 -20.03 -9.92 -9.14
C LEU A 74 -20.51 -8.87 -8.13
N ALA A 75 -21.83 -8.71 -7.98
CA ALA A 75 -22.39 -7.78 -7.00
C ALA A 75 -21.97 -8.16 -5.57
N ALA A 76 -22.01 -9.45 -5.24
CA ALA A 76 -21.58 -9.94 -3.92
C ALA A 76 -20.09 -9.70 -3.69
N TRP A 77 -19.24 -9.94 -4.71
CA TRP A 77 -17.80 -9.68 -4.61
C TRP A 77 -17.49 -8.18 -4.45
N ASN A 78 -18.19 -7.34 -5.22
CA ASN A 78 -18.01 -5.87 -5.12
C ASN A 78 -18.45 -5.34 -3.76
N GLY A 79 -19.55 -5.85 -3.22
CA GLY A 79 -20.02 -5.49 -1.87
C GLY A 79 -18.99 -5.86 -0.80
N GLU A 80 -18.41 -7.06 -0.88
CA GLU A 80 -17.36 -7.46 0.07
C GLU A 80 -16.08 -6.63 -0.10
N SER A 81 -15.70 -6.35 -1.34
CA SER A 81 -14.54 -5.49 -1.62
C SER A 81 -14.73 -4.10 -1.02
N GLN A 82 -15.92 -3.52 -1.21
CA GLN A 82 -16.23 -2.20 -0.63
C GLN A 82 -16.18 -2.23 0.90
N ARG A 83 -16.84 -3.23 1.51
CA ARG A 83 -16.81 -3.40 2.98
C ARG A 83 -15.36 -3.49 3.49
N ALA A 84 -14.53 -4.28 2.81
CA ALA A 84 -13.12 -4.45 3.20
C ALA A 84 -12.33 -3.14 3.06
N MET A 85 -12.59 -2.36 2.00
CA MET A 85 -11.96 -1.06 1.81
C MET A 85 -12.39 -0.06 2.89
N ASP A 86 -13.68 -0.01 3.20
CA ASP A 86 -14.21 0.91 4.23
C ASP A 86 -13.57 0.62 5.60
N LEU A 87 -13.46 -0.67 5.93
CA LEU A 87 -12.84 -1.11 7.18
C LEU A 87 -11.35 -0.75 7.21
N GLY A 88 -10.65 -0.93 6.09
CA GLY A 88 -9.24 -0.55 5.94
C GLY A 88 -9.06 0.96 6.13
N ASN A 89 -9.87 1.74 5.40
CA ASN A 89 -9.81 3.21 5.47
C ASN A 89 -10.08 3.71 6.89
N TRP A 90 -11.09 3.14 7.55
CA TRP A 90 -11.38 3.47 8.96
C TRP A 90 -10.14 3.27 9.84
N TYR A 91 -9.48 2.11 9.72
CA TYR A 91 -8.30 1.80 10.54
C TYR A 91 -7.14 2.77 10.26
N HIS A 92 -6.82 3.00 8.98
CA HIS A 92 -5.74 3.92 8.58
C HIS A 92 -6.00 5.32 9.13
N ASN A 93 -7.22 5.84 8.96
CA ASN A 93 -7.59 7.18 9.45
C ASN A 93 -7.45 7.26 10.97
N GLN A 94 -7.92 6.25 11.70
CA GLN A 94 -7.77 6.20 13.16
C GLN A 94 -6.30 6.22 13.60
N ARG A 95 -5.43 5.49 12.88
CA ARG A 95 -3.99 5.46 13.20
C ARG A 95 -3.33 6.81 12.91
N GLU A 96 -3.67 7.44 11.79
CA GLU A 96 -3.16 8.78 11.44
C GLU A 96 -3.62 9.81 12.49
N GLU A 97 -4.91 9.86 12.79
CA GLU A 97 -5.50 10.78 13.76
C GLU A 97 -4.84 10.63 15.13
N ASN A 98 -4.79 9.41 15.65
CA ASN A 98 -4.20 9.13 16.97
C ASN A 98 -2.74 9.57 17.04
N LEU A 99 -1.95 9.36 15.99
CA LEU A 99 -0.56 9.81 15.95
C LEU A 99 -0.49 11.34 15.94
N CYS A 100 -1.32 11.96 15.11
CA CYS A 100 -1.30 13.42 14.92
C CYS A 100 -1.80 14.22 16.14
N GLU A 101 -2.34 13.57 17.17
CA GLU A 101 -2.67 14.21 18.46
C GLU A 101 -1.40 14.63 19.21
N PHE A 102 -0.28 13.97 18.96
CA PHE A 102 0.98 14.20 19.70
C PHE A 102 1.97 14.99 18.84
N ASN A 103 2.87 15.71 19.48
CA ASN A 103 3.95 16.43 18.79
C ASN A 103 5.21 15.59 18.69
N THR A 104 5.40 14.67 19.63
CA THR A 104 6.59 13.79 19.68
C THR A 104 6.16 12.39 20.08
N ILE A 105 7.02 11.44 19.79
CA ILE A 105 6.83 10.04 20.17
C ILE A 105 8.19 9.38 20.40
N GLU A 106 8.24 8.42 21.31
CA GLU A 106 9.45 7.61 21.52
C GLU A 106 9.49 6.45 20.51
N ARG A 107 10.62 6.32 19.83
CA ARG A 107 10.90 5.21 18.91
C ARG A 107 12.33 4.72 19.13
N ASP A 108 12.50 3.43 19.40
CA ASP A 108 13.81 2.79 19.63
C ASP A 108 14.65 3.57 20.67
N GLY A 109 14.01 4.03 21.76
CA GLY A 109 14.66 4.74 22.86
C GLY A 109 15.00 6.21 22.55
N VAL A 110 14.50 6.76 21.46
CA VAL A 110 14.72 8.17 21.07
C VAL A 110 13.38 8.88 20.94
N VAL A 111 13.28 10.05 21.51
CA VAL A 111 12.10 10.92 21.34
C VAL A 111 12.27 11.71 20.04
N VAL A 112 11.35 11.51 19.10
CA VAL A 112 11.39 12.15 17.79
C VAL A 112 10.08 12.89 17.51
N PRO A 113 10.12 13.95 16.68
CA PRO A 113 8.89 14.69 16.35
C PRO A 113 7.97 13.89 15.42
N ILE A 114 6.67 14.17 15.51
CA ILE A 114 5.69 13.70 14.54
C ILE A 114 5.52 14.78 13.48
N ILE A 115 5.83 14.44 12.25
CA ILE A 115 5.80 15.36 11.10
C ILE A 115 4.49 15.11 10.36
N ARG A 116 3.51 15.96 10.63
CA ARG A 116 2.15 15.81 10.08
C ARG A 116 2.12 16.00 8.57
N PRO A 117 1.22 15.30 7.86
CA PRO A 117 1.00 15.57 6.44
C PRO A 117 0.65 17.04 6.20
N ILE A 118 1.17 17.60 5.12
CA ILE A 118 0.85 18.97 4.72
C ILE A 118 -0.41 18.90 3.86
N VAL A 119 -1.38 19.73 4.19
CA VAL A 119 -2.62 19.85 3.40
C VAL A 119 -2.74 21.29 2.86
N ASP A 120 -3.29 21.41 1.67
CA ASP A 120 -3.57 22.73 1.09
C ASP A 120 -4.87 23.31 1.66
N ALA A 121 -5.24 24.52 1.19
CA ALA A 121 -6.45 25.22 1.63
C ALA A 121 -7.76 24.47 1.30
N LYS A 122 -7.70 23.46 0.44
CA LYS A 122 -8.84 22.62 0.07
C LYS A 122 -8.82 21.25 0.79
N GLY A 123 -7.86 21.05 1.71
CA GLY A 123 -7.71 19.79 2.43
C GLY A 123 -6.99 18.69 1.63
N ILE A 124 -6.41 19.00 0.48
CA ILE A 124 -5.71 18.02 -0.35
C ILE A 124 -4.29 17.80 0.22
N LYS A 125 -3.93 16.55 0.45
CA LYS A 125 -2.58 16.19 0.94
C LYS A 125 -1.54 16.50 -0.15
N MET A 126 -0.53 17.26 0.24
CA MET A 126 0.58 17.67 -0.63
C MET A 126 1.77 16.74 -0.44
N ALA A 127 2.54 16.51 -1.50
CA ALA A 127 3.78 15.76 -1.37
C ALA A 127 4.75 16.54 -0.46
N PRO A 128 5.21 15.92 0.63
CA PRO A 128 6.15 16.59 1.54
C PRO A 128 7.55 16.66 0.94
N ASP A 129 8.45 17.38 1.61
CA ASP A 129 9.87 17.33 1.26
C ASP A 129 10.34 15.87 1.37
N GLN A 130 11.03 15.42 0.33
CA GLN A 130 11.57 14.05 0.29
C GLN A 130 12.91 13.93 1.04
N LYS A 131 13.47 15.03 1.52
CA LYS A 131 14.63 15.04 2.44
C LYS A 131 14.11 14.90 3.85
N LEU A 132 14.42 13.78 4.50
CA LEU A 132 13.86 13.44 5.81
C LEU A 132 14.92 13.56 6.90
N SER A 133 14.53 14.17 8.02
CA SER A 133 15.27 14.19 9.28
C SER A 133 14.68 13.14 10.23
N ASP A 134 15.28 12.99 11.41
CA ASP A 134 14.71 12.11 12.45
C ASP A 134 13.29 12.58 12.78
N GLY A 135 12.33 11.65 12.76
CA GLY A 135 10.93 11.93 12.95
C GLY A 135 10.05 10.75 12.56
N VAL A 136 8.76 10.89 12.87
CA VAL A 136 7.71 9.94 12.48
C VAL A 136 6.77 10.67 11.52
N TYR A 137 6.51 10.07 10.38
CA TYR A 137 5.81 10.64 9.24
C TYR A 137 4.58 9.75 8.93
N PRO A 138 3.41 10.03 9.53
CA PRO A 138 2.19 9.30 9.17
C PRO A 138 1.75 9.66 7.74
N GLU A 139 1.22 8.69 7.02
CA GLU A 139 0.68 8.85 5.66
C GLU A 139 1.67 9.56 4.72
N HIS A 140 2.96 9.17 4.81
CA HIS A 140 4.04 9.85 4.10
C HIS A 140 3.99 9.57 2.60
N PHE A 141 3.77 10.63 1.81
CA PHE A 141 3.75 10.53 0.35
C PHE A 141 5.19 10.50 -0.19
N VAL A 142 5.51 9.45 -0.95
CA VAL A 142 6.82 9.25 -1.57
C VAL A 142 6.69 9.30 -3.09
N TYR A 143 7.72 9.85 -3.77
CA TYR A 143 7.75 9.82 -5.23
C TYR A 143 9.18 9.78 -5.75
N LEU A 144 9.35 9.22 -6.94
CA LEU A 144 10.63 9.20 -7.65
C LEU A 144 10.38 9.58 -9.11
N LYS A 145 10.68 10.83 -9.44
CA LYS A 145 10.43 11.44 -10.75
C LYS A 145 11.09 10.66 -11.89
N SER A 146 12.32 10.18 -11.67
CA SER A 146 13.08 9.46 -12.70
C SER A 146 12.44 8.12 -13.13
N LEU A 147 11.53 7.57 -12.31
CA LEU A 147 10.81 6.33 -12.63
C LEU A 147 9.30 6.57 -12.84
N GLY A 148 8.80 7.77 -12.61
CA GLY A 148 7.38 8.09 -12.68
C GLY A 148 6.55 7.30 -11.66
N ILE A 149 7.14 6.93 -10.51
CA ILE A 149 6.44 6.16 -9.48
C ILE A 149 6.22 6.98 -8.22
N CYS A 150 5.10 6.74 -7.56
CA CYS A 150 4.72 7.42 -6.34
C CYS A 150 3.86 6.50 -5.46
N GLY A 151 3.61 6.94 -4.24
CA GLY A 151 2.72 6.22 -3.33
C GLY A 151 2.68 6.87 -1.97
N GLN A 152 1.88 6.30 -1.11
CA GLN A 152 1.71 6.78 0.25
C GLN A 152 2.03 5.63 1.19
N ALA A 153 3.01 5.85 2.06
CA ALA A 153 3.40 4.87 3.07
C ALA A 153 2.67 5.22 4.37
N ASP A 154 1.97 4.25 4.96
CA ASP A 154 1.12 4.48 6.14
C ASP A 154 1.91 5.11 7.29
N LEU A 155 3.13 4.63 7.53
CA LEU A 155 3.99 5.18 8.58
C LEU A 155 5.46 5.00 8.21
N VAL A 156 6.16 6.12 8.06
CA VAL A 156 7.62 6.14 7.92
C VAL A 156 8.20 6.69 9.22
N SER A 157 9.27 6.10 9.72
CA SER A 157 10.04 6.72 10.81
C SER A 157 11.52 6.71 10.48
N ILE A 158 12.15 7.85 10.71
CA ILE A 158 13.60 8.02 10.59
C ILE A 158 14.13 8.13 12.02
N VAL A 159 14.88 7.13 12.45
CA VAL A 159 15.43 7.08 13.81
C VAL A 159 16.86 6.51 13.71
N ASN A 160 17.80 7.21 14.31
CA ASN A 160 19.21 6.78 14.33
C ASN A 160 19.75 6.50 12.91
N GLY A 161 19.36 7.34 11.93
CA GLY A 161 19.82 7.23 10.54
C GLY A 161 19.23 6.04 9.78
N LYS A 162 18.16 5.43 10.29
CA LYS A 162 17.48 4.28 9.66
C LYS A 162 16.08 4.64 9.17
N ILE A 163 15.74 4.16 7.98
CA ILE A 163 14.39 4.24 7.39
C ILE A 163 13.61 3.02 7.87
N ASN A 164 12.60 3.23 8.69
CA ASN A 164 11.69 2.17 9.11
C ASN A 164 10.32 2.46 8.52
N ILE A 165 9.65 1.44 8.00
CA ILE A 165 8.33 1.57 7.38
C ILE A 165 7.40 0.54 7.99
N LEU A 166 6.21 1.01 8.42
CA LEU A 166 5.13 0.16 8.91
C LEU A 166 3.91 0.42 8.03
N ASP A 167 3.29 -0.64 7.58
CA ASP A 167 2.10 -0.58 6.72
C ASP A 167 0.99 -1.42 7.38
N TYR A 168 -0.23 -0.89 7.38
CA TYR A 168 -1.38 -1.52 8.02
C TYR A 168 -2.15 -2.37 7.00
N LYS A 169 -2.50 -3.58 7.40
CA LYS A 169 -3.31 -4.47 6.55
C LYS A 169 -4.46 -5.05 7.36
N THR A 170 -5.66 -4.95 6.82
CA THR A 170 -6.90 -5.43 7.45
C THR A 170 -7.51 -6.62 6.70
N ASN A 171 -6.74 -7.27 5.84
CA ASN A 171 -7.18 -8.46 5.10
C ASN A 171 -7.63 -9.56 6.06
N LYS A 172 -8.59 -10.36 5.63
CA LYS A 172 -9.01 -11.57 6.37
C LYS A 172 -7.82 -12.48 6.70
N GLU A 173 -6.89 -12.62 5.76
CA GLU A 173 -5.66 -13.39 5.94
C GLU A 173 -4.54 -12.80 5.07
N ILE A 174 -3.30 -13.00 5.45
CA ILE A 174 -2.12 -12.69 4.63
C ILE A 174 -1.53 -14.02 4.16
N LYS A 175 -1.64 -14.29 2.87
CA LYS A 175 -1.06 -15.49 2.26
C LYS A 175 0.44 -15.31 2.07
N GLU A 176 1.20 -16.29 2.56
CA GLU A 176 2.67 -16.28 2.52
C GLU A 176 3.22 -17.06 1.34
N LYS A 177 2.39 -17.87 0.66
CA LYS A 177 2.77 -18.66 -0.52
C LYS A 177 1.80 -18.42 -1.66
N GLY A 178 2.30 -18.59 -2.88
CA GLY A 178 1.49 -18.56 -4.08
C GLY A 178 0.51 -19.74 -4.15
N PHE A 179 -0.55 -19.57 -4.92
CA PHE A 179 -1.50 -20.66 -5.15
C PHE A 179 -0.78 -21.81 -5.87
N THR A 180 -0.88 -23.01 -5.31
CA THR A 180 -0.33 -24.22 -5.95
C THR A 180 -1.49 -24.98 -6.59
N ASN A 181 -1.37 -25.26 -7.90
CA ASN A 181 -2.39 -25.98 -8.66
C ASN A 181 -2.30 -27.50 -8.41
N TRP A 182 -3.20 -28.27 -9.02
CA TRP A 182 -3.26 -29.71 -8.82
C TRP A 182 -2.03 -30.47 -9.37
N GLU A 183 -1.25 -29.83 -10.25
CA GLU A 183 0.02 -30.37 -10.79
C GLU A 183 1.22 -30.05 -9.88
N GLY A 184 0.99 -29.37 -8.77
CA GLY A 184 2.06 -28.95 -7.85
C GLY A 184 2.80 -27.69 -8.30
N ILE A 185 2.29 -26.97 -9.30
CA ILE A 185 2.93 -25.75 -9.82
C ILE A 185 2.42 -24.55 -8.99
N THR A 186 3.36 -23.85 -8.33
CA THR A 186 3.05 -22.66 -7.53
C THR A 186 3.07 -21.40 -8.42
N SER A 187 2.06 -20.58 -8.29
CA SER A 187 1.93 -19.30 -8.99
C SER A 187 3.08 -18.36 -8.61
N LYS A 188 3.77 -17.86 -9.63
CA LYS A 188 4.91 -16.93 -9.48
C LYS A 188 4.56 -15.58 -10.09
N MET A 189 5.24 -14.55 -9.62
CA MET A 189 5.19 -13.25 -10.27
C MET A 189 5.85 -13.32 -11.67
N PHE A 190 5.61 -12.33 -12.52
CA PHE A 190 6.22 -12.28 -13.85
C PHE A 190 7.66 -11.78 -13.80
N LYS A 191 8.45 -12.07 -14.84
CA LYS A 191 9.78 -11.51 -15.01
C LYS A 191 9.74 -9.97 -14.90
N PRO A 192 10.71 -9.33 -14.26
CA PRO A 192 12.01 -9.88 -13.82
C PRO A 192 12.04 -10.38 -12.36
N ILE A 193 10.89 -10.52 -11.71
CA ILE A 193 10.79 -10.90 -10.29
C ILE A 193 10.11 -12.26 -10.09
N ASN A 194 10.23 -13.14 -11.07
CA ASN A 194 9.64 -14.48 -11.04
C ASN A 194 10.31 -15.45 -10.05
N SER A 195 11.30 -14.98 -9.29
CA SER A 195 11.81 -15.66 -8.09
C SER A 195 10.79 -15.68 -6.96
N LEU A 196 9.88 -14.69 -6.95
CA LEU A 196 8.87 -14.53 -5.89
C LEU A 196 7.56 -15.23 -6.24
N ASP A 197 6.92 -15.82 -5.24
CA ASP A 197 5.55 -16.32 -5.34
C ASP A 197 4.56 -15.15 -5.51
N ASP A 198 3.52 -15.37 -6.30
CA ASP A 198 2.39 -14.43 -6.43
C ASP A 198 1.48 -14.60 -5.20
N CYS A 199 1.78 -13.86 -4.12
CA CYS A 199 1.06 -13.94 -2.85
C CYS A 199 1.09 -12.60 -2.10
N ASN A 200 0.21 -12.45 -1.10
CA ASN A 200 0.05 -11.19 -0.36
C ASN A 200 1.37 -10.71 0.24
N ILE A 201 2.08 -11.59 0.96
CA ILE A 201 3.28 -11.19 1.69
C ILE A 201 4.36 -10.62 0.74
N ASN A 202 4.52 -11.23 -0.44
CA ASN A 202 5.49 -10.75 -1.42
C ASN A 202 5.06 -9.44 -2.08
N HIS A 203 3.75 -9.24 -2.33
CA HIS A 203 3.24 -7.96 -2.83
C HIS A 203 3.52 -6.84 -1.82
N TYR A 204 3.25 -7.08 -0.54
CA TYR A 204 3.49 -6.10 0.52
C TYR A 204 4.99 -5.85 0.70
N ASN A 205 5.80 -6.90 0.64
CA ASN A 205 7.25 -6.77 0.75
C ASN A 205 7.82 -5.91 -0.39
N LEU A 206 7.35 -6.14 -1.62
CA LEU A 206 7.73 -5.31 -2.78
C LEU A 206 7.29 -3.85 -2.58
N GLN A 207 6.07 -3.64 -2.05
CA GLN A 207 5.54 -2.30 -1.76
C GLN A 207 6.45 -1.55 -0.79
N LEU A 208 6.76 -2.16 0.36
CA LEU A 208 7.61 -1.54 1.39
C LEU A 208 9.04 -1.35 0.88
N SER A 209 9.55 -2.32 0.12
CA SER A 209 10.90 -2.23 -0.46
C SER A 209 11.00 -1.09 -1.48
N LEU A 210 9.96 -0.86 -2.28
CA LEU A 210 9.90 0.27 -3.22
C LEU A 210 9.81 1.60 -2.47
N TYR A 211 9.00 1.69 -1.43
CA TYR A 211 8.94 2.89 -0.59
C TYR A 211 10.31 3.19 0.03
N ALA A 212 10.95 2.18 0.62
CA ALA A 212 12.29 2.32 1.22
C ALA A 212 13.33 2.77 0.17
N TYR A 213 13.25 2.20 -1.04
CA TYR A 213 14.13 2.56 -2.16
C TYR A 213 13.94 4.02 -2.56
N ILE A 214 12.69 4.48 -2.71
CA ILE A 214 12.37 5.87 -3.07
C ILE A 214 12.95 6.82 -2.00
N ILE A 215 12.67 6.55 -0.73
CA ILE A 215 13.16 7.37 0.39
C ILE A 215 14.70 7.37 0.39
N LYS A 216 15.33 6.22 0.21
CA LYS A 216 16.79 6.08 0.18
C LYS A 216 17.41 6.87 -0.98
N LYS A 217 16.74 6.94 -2.14
CA LYS A 217 17.21 7.73 -3.30
C LYS A 217 17.29 9.22 -2.99
N HIS A 218 16.32 9.74 -2.26
CA HIS A 218 16.33 11.13 -1.80
C HIS A 218 17.27 11.35 -0.60
N ASN A 219 17.56 10.30 0.17
CA ASN A 219 18.32 10.37 1.42
C ASN A 219 19.46 9.34 1.43
N PRO A 220 20.51 9.52 0.62
CA PRO A 220 21.52 8.48 0.40
C PRO A 220 22.35 8.11 1.65
N LYS A 221 22.37 8.96 2.67
CA LYS A 221 23.08 8.68 3.93
C LYS A 221 22.30 7.74 4.86
N LEU A 222 20.97 7.71 4.75
CA LEU A 222 20.14 6.85 5.60
C LEU A 222 20.34 5.36 5.23
N LYS A 223 20.20 4.49 6.20
CA LYS A 223 20.22 3.01 6.00
C LYS A 223 18.79 2.50 6.04
N ILE A 224 18.49 1.44 5.32
CA ILE A 224 17.19 0.78 5.42
C ILE A 224 17.16 -0.02 6.73
N GLY A 225 16.16 0.20 7.53
CA GLY A 225 15.90 -0.45 8.80
C GLY A 225 14.80 -1.48 8.72
N LYS A 226 13.80 -1.37 9.59
CA LYS A 226 12.69 -2.32 9.69
C LYS A 226 11.64 -2.05 8.60
N LEU A 227 11.23 -3.10 7.90
CA LEU A 227 10.06 -3.07 7.00
C LEU A 227 9.03 -4.02 7.59
N GLN A 228 7.87 -3.49 7.97
CA GLN A 228 6.92 -4.26 8.79
C GLN A 228 5.49 -4.12 8.27
N ILE A 229 4.73 -5.20 8.38
CA ILE A 229 3.28 -5.20 8.19
C ILE A 229 2.65 -5.39 9.58
N GLN A 230 1.72 -4.50 9.91
CA GLN A 230 0.83 -4.69 11.05
C GLN A 230 -0.51 -5.21 10.51
N HIS A 231 -0.73 -6.51 10.67
CA HIS A 231 -1.96 -7.17 10.21
C HIS A 231 -2.99 -7.14 11.34
N VAL A 232 -4.07 -6.43 11.09
CA VAL A 232 -5.15 -6.19 12.07
C VAL A 232 -6.32 -7.09 11.72
N ILE A 233 -6.72 -7.93 12.66
CA ILE A 233 -7.84 -8.86 12.52
C ILE A 233 -8.96 -8.36 13.43
N PHE A 234 -10.14 -8.14 12.86
CA PHE A 234 -11.31 -7.64 13.59
C PHE A 234 -12.17 -8.78 14.10
N GLU A 235 -12.88 -8.55 15.21
CA GLU A 235 -13.91 -9.47 15.70
C GLU A 235 -15.04 -9.53 14.70
N LYS A 236 -15.67 -10.69 14.64
CA LYS A 236 -16.87 -10.88 13.82
C LYS A 236 -18.01 -11.35 14.71
N GLU A 237 -19.23 -10.87 14.43
CA GLU A 237 -20.45 -11.28 15.12
C GLU A 237 -21.24 -12.33 14.31
N GLY A 238 -20.80 -12.62 13.08
CA GLY A 238 -21.48 -13.60 12.24
C GLY A 238 -20.98 -13.52 10.81
N GLU A 239 -21.77 -14.08 9.91
CA GLU A 239 -21.51 -14.05 8.46
C GLU A 239 -22.80 -13.69 7.72
N ASN A 240 -22.67 -12.97 6.64
CA ASN A 240 -23.81 -12.66 5.78
C ASN A 240 -24.22 -13.88 4.93
N LYS A 241 -25.28 -13.74 4.15
CA LYS A 241 -25.81 -14.83 3.31
C LYS A 241 -24.81 -15.40 2.29
N PHE A 242 -23.69 -14.72 2.05
CA PHE A 242 -22.63 -15.18 1.15
C PHE A 242 -21.42 -15.74 1.89
N GLY A 243 -21.47 -15.84 3.22
CA GLY A 243 -20.36 -16.34 4.05
C GLY A 243 -19.23 -15.31 4.23
N TYR A 244 -19.53 -14.02 4.07
CA TYR A 244 -18.57 -12.96 4.37
C TYR A 244 -18.75 -12.47 5.80
N PRO A 245 -17.65 -12.14 6.49
CA PRO A 245 -17.77 -11.77 7.92
C PRO A 245 -18.53 -10.45 8.10
N ILE A 246 -19.34 -10.41 9.14
CA ILE A 246 -19.95 -9.18 9.64
C ILE A 246 -19.07 -8.73 10.80
N THR A 247 -18.47 -7.54 10.68
CA THR A 247 -17.58 -6.98 11.70
C THR A 247 -18.40 -6.63 12.95
N LYS A 248 -17.93 -7.08 14.11
CA LYS A 248 -18.52 -6.71 15.39
C LYS A 248 -18.05 -5.32 15.80
N ASN A 249 -18.97 -4.47 16.18
CA ASN A 249 -18.68 -3.10 16.61
C ASN A 249 -18.92 -2.93 18.12
N ASN A 250 -18.26 -1.97 18.72
CA ASN A 250 -18.49 -1.54 20.10
C ASN A 250 -19.73 -0.64 20.19
N ASP A 251 -20.04 -0.14 21.39
CA ASP A 251 -21.22 0.70 21.64
C ASP A 251 -21.17 2.05 20.92
N GLN A 252 -19.98 2.48 20.48
CA GLN A 252 -19.77 3.70 19.69
C GLN A 252 -19.87 3.43 18.17
N GLY A 253 -20.09 2.18 17.77
CA GLY A 253 -20.18 1.80 16.37
C GLY A 253 -18.82 1.55 15.71
N GLU A 254 -17.75 1.44 16.49
CA GLU A 254 -16.39 1.25 15.96
C GLU A 254 -16.03 -0.25 15.91
N PRO A 255 -15.33 -0.69 14.84
CA PRO A 255 -14.87 -2.08 14.74
C PRO A 255 -13.98 -2.52 15.90
N ILE A 256 -14.27 -3.68 16.48
CA ILE A 256 -13.47 -4.24 17.58
C ILE A 256 -12.29 -5.02 17.01
N ILE A 257 -11.09 -4.68 17.45
CA ILE A 257 -9.87 -5.40 17.06
C ILE A 257 -9.76 -6.68 17.90
N LYS A 258 -9.66 -7.81 17.23
CA LYS A 258 -9.46 -9.13 17.84
C LYS A 258 -7.99 -9.43 18.11
N GLU A 259 -7.14 -9.12 17.11
CA GLU A 259 -5.74 -9.52 17.13
C GLU A 259 -4.90 -8.61 16.23
N ILE A 260 -3.68 -8.36 16.62
CA ILE A 260 -2.68 -7.68 15.79
C ILE A 260 -1.47 -8.62 15.63
N LYS A 261 -1.10 -8.91 14.38
CA LYS A 261 0.09 -9.71 14.04
C LYS A 261 1.12 -8.82 13.36
N MET A 262 2.39 -8.97 13.75
CA MET A 262 3.49 -8.21 13.15
C MET A 262 4.32 -9.14 12.25
N TYR A 263 4.52 -8.72 10.99
CA TYR A 263 5.41 -9.39 10.05
C TYR A 263 6.63 -8.49 9.81
N ASN A 264 7.81 -9.04 10.01
CA ASN A 264 9.08 -8.37 9.68
C ASN A 264 9.53 -8.86 8.32
N LEU A 265 9.72 -7.95 7.38
CA LEU A 265 9.99 -8.28 5.98
C LEU A 265 11.42 -7.87 5.61
N PRO A 266 12.14 -8.71 4.85
CA PRO A 266 13.47 -8.31 4.38
C PRO A 266 13.36 -7.26 3.27
N TYR A 267 14.38 -6.44 3.15
CA TYR A 267 14.47 -5.51 2.01
C TYR A 267 14.84 -6.33 0.75
N LEU A 268 13.97 -6.28 -0.26
CA LEU A 268 14.12 -7.00 -1.53
C LEU A 268 15.03 -6.24 -2.50
N LYS A 269 16.30 -6.08 -2.12
CA LYS A 269 17.27 -5.25 -2.85
C LYS A 269 17.40 -5.67 -4.31
N ASP A 270 17.56 -6.98 -4.58
CA ASP A 270 17.83 -7.49 -5.91
C ASP A 270 16.60 -7.34 -6.82
N GLU A 271 15.42 -7.60 -6.30
CA GLU A 271 14.15 -7.43 -7.01
C GLU A 271 13.93 -5.95 -7.39
N ILE A 272 14.21 -5.06 -6.44
CA ILE A 272 14.08 -3.61 -6.66
C ILE A 272 15.10 -3.13 -7.73
N GLN A 273 16.31 -3.66 -7.71
CA GLN A 273 17.31 -3.36 -8.74
C GLN A 273 16.83 -3.83 -10.13
N ARG A 274 16.26 -5.02 -10.22
CA ARG A 274 15.69 -5.54 -11.48
C ARG A 274 14.52 -4.66 -11.96
N PHE A 275 13.71 -4.15 -11.07
CA PHE A 275 12.65 -3.20 -11.38
C PHE A 275 13.20 -1.89 -11.96
N SER A 276 14.23 -1.38 -11.38
CA SER A 276 14.89 -0.14 -11.86
C SER A 276 15.39 -0.26 -13.29
N UNK A 277 15.78 -1.27 -13.53
CA UNK A 277 16.28 -1.58 -14.76
C UNK A 277 15.23 -1.70 -15.77
N UNK A 278 14.00 -2.00 -15.36
CA UNK A 278 12.94 -2.13 -16.22
C UNK A 278 12.29 -0.80 -16.47
N UNK A 279 12.29 -0.05 -15.56
CA UNK A 279 11.79 1.25 -15.66
C UNK A 279 12.68 2.24 -16.37
N UNK A 280 13.68 2.04 -16.38
CA UNK A 280 14.60 2.80 -17.08
C UNK A 280 14.58 2.54 -18.56
N LYS A 281 14.09 1.59 -19.04
CA LYS A 281 13.97 1.19 -20.46
C LYS A 281 12.60 1.58 -21.08
N ARG A 282 11.70 2.15 -20.35
CA ARG A 282 10.39 2.65 -20.80
C ARG A 282 10.45 4.14 -21.11
#